data_46b6ceca79ad580beafcb50cc940e315
#
_entry.id   46b6ceca79ad580beafcb50cc940e315
#
_cell.length_a   1.000
_cell.length_b   1.000
_cell.length_c   1.000
_cell.angle_alpha   90.00
_cell.angle_beta   90.00
_cell.angle_gamma   90.00
#
_symmetry.space_group_name_H-M   'P 1'
#
loop_
_entity.id
_entity.type
_entity.pdbx_description
1 polymer ?
#
loop_
_entity_poly.entity_id
_entity_poly.type
_entity_poly.pdbx_seq_one_letter_code
_entity_poly.pdbx_strand_id
1 'polypeptide(L)'
;MESVSLQTMKNPISFFTAALTVVLLLGSCVPKELEELTREELFSLQIGKMDNQIDLFQIGGVMAGAKNNIYMRDGLFYLANGNSSKIMELSSYGDLIFLLYNPDENPPPTSFNTEESAEPAERPEVASTRRAVAYPLQRIGELVVDSRKHIYVEDSVSEERQVRDKELNVLLDRVILRFDRHGELVDFIGQEGVGGTPFPYVDSLYITDLDDLVVICRTPRYWHVYWYSPEGMLLYQVDIDQEHLPLYEGEPVSTLGRIVPDRGDALLYLMIYAYRGSTAEEQTDSYDTRIYSLSLLTGRYEGYIEVPQNGIRIEKIGTQEVEVPAPSFELLGVNSEGAFFLLRREEANLFQLLILNGEGQAAARRSLVMEDSELFYKDVRLSASGIIYALLGEEYQAQIVWWRSDRLLREGEREGS
;
A
#
# COMPACT_ATOMS: atom_id res chain seq x y z
N MET A 1 -35.94 -49.41 -75.73
CA MET A 1 -36.11 -47.96 -75.48
C MET A 1 -35.39 -47.68 -74.19
N GLU A 2 -34.17 -47.15 -74.35
CA GLU A 2 -33.18 -47.00 -73.30
C GLU A 2 -33.48 -45.77 -72.48
N SER A 3 -33.39 -45.91 -71.14
CA SER A 3 -33.38 -44.78 -70.19
C SER A 3 -31.96 -44.55 -69.69
N VAL A 4 -31.41 -43.39 -70.01
CA VAL A 4 -30.08 -42.91 -69.58
C VAL A 4 -30.17 -42.38 -68.15
N SER A 5 -29.37 -42.95 -67.22
CA SER A 5 -29.21 -42.46 -65.85
C SER A 5 -28.03 -41.50 -65.80
N LEU A 6 -28.27 -40.28 -65.35
CA LEU A 6 -27.21 -39.27 -65.00
C LEU A 6 -26.71 -39.53 -63.62
N GLN A 7 -25.41 -39.87 -63.46
CA GLN A 7 -24.67 -39.88 -62.22
C GLN A 7 -24.17 -38.50 -61.97
N THR A 8 -24.60 -37.89 -60.85
CA THR A 8 -24.01 -36.66 -60.31
C THR A 8 -22.75 -36.98 -59.51
N MET A 9 -21.60 -36.55 -60.04
CA MET A 9 -20.32 -36.56 -59.29
C MET A 9 -20.38 -35.52 -58.19
N LYS A 10 -20.32 -35.95 -56.95
CA LYS A 10 -20.11 -35.09 -55.81
C LYS A 10 -18.61 -34.74 -55.70
N ASN A 11 -18.26 -33.45 -55.82
CA ASN A 11 -16.92 -32.91 -55.66
C ASN A 11 -16.43 -33.05 -54.22
N PRO A 12 -15.31 -33.73 -53.95
CA PRO A 12 -14.73 -33.86 -52.59
C PRO A 12 -14.02 -32.59 -52.09
N ILE A 13 -13.90 -31.54 -52.91
CA ILE A 13 -13.15 -30.32 -52.58
C ILE A 13 -13.90 -29.41 -51.55
N SER A 14 -15.23 -29.50 -51.49
CA SER A 14 -16.07 -28.67 -50.59
C SER A 14 -15.99 -29.09 -49.11
N PHE A 15 -15.62 -30.33 -48.80
CA PHE A 15 -15.51 -30.80 -47.42
C PHE A 15 -14.18 -30.45 -46.75
N PHE A 16 -13.11 -30.31 -47.54
CA PHE A 16 -11.79 -29.92 -47.00
C PHE A 16 -11.70 -28.45 -46.65
N THR A 17 -12.38 -27.56 -47.37
CA THR A 17 -12.41 -26.13 -47.07
C THR A 17 -13.24 -25.80 -45.82
N ALA A 18 -14.32 -26.50 -45.55
CA ALA A 18 -15.15 -26.33 -44.36
C ALA A 18 -14.42 -26.82 -43.07
N ALA A 19 -13.68 -27.94 -43.17
CA ALA A 19 -12.88 -28.45 -42.04
C ALA A 19 -11.67 -27.55 -41.72
N LEU A 20 -11.04 -26.92 -42.73
CA LEU A 20 -9.91 -26.01 -42.51
C LEU A 20 -10.34 -24.68 -41.91
N THR A 21 -11.55 -24.18 -42.19
CA THR A 21 -12.08 -22.92 -41.62
C THR A 21 -12.51 -23.10 -40.16
N VAL A 22 -12.99 -24.29 -39.77
CA VAL A 22 -13.34 -24.58 -38.36
C VAL A 22 -12.10 -24.75 -37.50
N VAL A 23 -11.00 -25.31 -38.02
CA VAL A 23 -9.73 -25.44 -37.28
C VAL A 23 -9.04 -24.09 -37.07
N LEU A 24 -9.22 -23.13 -38.00
CA LEU A 24 -8.68 -21.75 -37.84
C LEU A 24 -9.49 -20.90 -36.84
N LEU A 25 -10.71 -21.23 -36.50
CA LEU A 25 -11.52 -20.53 -35.49
C LEU A 25 -11.35 -21.08 -34.08
N LEU A 26 -10.70 -22.20 -33.87
CA LEU A 26 -10.39 -22.78 -32.55
C LEU A 26 -8.98 -22.43 -32.06
N GLY A 27 -8.24 -21.64 -32.79
CA GLY A 27 -6.83 -21.39 -32.57
C GLY A 27 -6.46 -20.02 -31.99
N SER A 28 -7.30 -19.35 -31.18
CA SER A 28 -6.81 -18.12 -30.55
C SER A 28 -7.58 -17.72 -29.27
N CYS A 29 -7.48 -18.54 -28.25
CA CYS A 29 -7.51 -18.05 -26.88
C CYS A 29 -6.16 -18.37 -26.23
N VAL A 30 -5.09 -17.83 -26.78
CA VAL A 30 -3.87 -17.63 -25.98
C VAL A 30 -4.23 -16.49 -25.04
N PRO A 31 -4.18 -16.67 -23.71
CA PRO A 31 -4.34 -15.56 -22.79
C PRO A 31 -3.31 -14.49 -23.17
N LYS A 32 -3.81 -13.30 -23.52
CA LYS A 32 -2.91 -12.17 -23.86
C LYS A 32 -2.07 -11.90 -22.63
N GLU A 33 -0.77 -12.13 -22.71
CA GLU A 33 0.15 -11.74 -21.63
C GLU A 33 -0.10 -10.26 -21.29
N LEU A 34 -0.22 -9.98 -20.00
CA LEU A 34 -0.37 -8.61 -19.54
C LEU A 34 0.94 -7.85 -19.85
N GLU A 35 0.79 -6.65 -20.36
CA GLU A 35 1.92 -5.75 -20.57
C GLU A 35 2.57 -5.42 -19.22
N GLU A 36 3.89 -5.51 -19.17
CA GLU A 36 4.66 -5.23 -17.96
C GLU A 36 4.79 -3.71 -17.75
N LEU A 37 4.51 -3.28 -16.52
CA LEU A 37 4.83 -1.93 -16.09
C LEU A 37 6.27 -1.90 -15.57
N THR A 38 7.12 -1.15 -16.29
CA THR A 38 8.56 -1.11 -16.02
C THR A 38 8.85 -0.57 -14.62
N ARG A 39 9.67 -1.31 -13.87
CA ARG A 39 10.26 -0.89 -12.60
C ARG A 39 11.44 0.04 -12.89
N GLU A 40 11.46 1.20 -12.26
CA GLU A 40 12.58 2.12 -12.28
C GLU A 40 13.19 2.18 -10.87
N GLU A 41 14.47 1.84 -10.74
CA GLU A 41 15.25 2.05 -9.52
C GLU A 41 15.68 3.53 -9.46
N LEU A 42 15.39 4.18 -8.33
CA LEU A 42 15.74 5.57 -8.12
C LEU A 42 17.10 5.71 -7.45
N PHE A 43 17.26 5.03 -6.33
CA PHE A 43 18.50 4.96 -5.57
C PHE A 43 18.48 3.79 -4.59
N SER A 44 19.64 3.48 -4.04
CA SER A 44 19.78 2.47 -3.00
C SER A 44 20.48 3.04 -1.75
N LEU A 45 20.14 2.47 -0.59
CA LEU A 45 20.76 2.75 0.71
C LEU A 45 21.47 1.50 1.19
N GLN A 46 22.64 1.67 1.80
CA GLN A 46 23.30 0.56 2.49
C GLN A 46 22.54 0.17 3.76
N ILE A 47 22.54 -1.12 4.08
CA ILE A 47 21.99 -1.60 5.35
C ILE A 47 22.96 -1.26 6.49
N GLY A 48 22.47 -0.60 7.54
CA GLY A 48 23.27 -0.21 8.70
C GLY A 48 22.66 0.93 9.50
N LYS A 49 23.40 1.41 10.51
CA LYS A 49 22.92 2.41 11.50
C LYS A 49 23.46 3.84 11.27
N MET A 50 24.35 4.03 10.30
CA MET A 50 24.86 5.37 10.01
C MET A 50 23.74 6.30 9.53
N ASP A 51 23.98 7.58 9.55
CA ASP A 51 23.01 8.62 9.21
C ASP A 51 22.42 8.48 7.79
N ASN A 52 23.21 8.00 6.84
CA ASN A 52 22.82 7.74 5.45
C ASN A 52 22.51 6.25 5.14
N GLN A 53 22.37 5.41 6.16
CA GLN A 53 22.04 3.98 6.07
C GLN A 53 20.67 3.70 6.64
N ILE A 54 20.08 2.55 6.30
CA ILE A 54 18.82 2.08 6.85
C ILE A 54 19.02 0.78 7.61
N ASP A 55 18.55 0.69 8.85
CA ASP A 55 18.60 -0.53 9.64
C ASP A 55 17.34 -1.35 9.42
N LEU A 56 17.46 -2.41 8.62
CA LEU A 56 16.38 -3.37 8.36
C LEU A 56 16.69 -4.74 8.96
N PHE A 57 17.76 -4.87 9.75
CA PHE A 57 18.13 -6.15 10.32
C PHE A 57 17.10 -6.68 11.31
N GLN A 58 16.77 -7.95 11.15
CA GLN A 58 15.98 -8.71 12.10
C GLN A 58 16.90 -9.64 12.89
N ILE A 59 17.06 -9.39 14.18
CA ILE A 59 17.90 -10.26 15.03
C ILE A 59 17.04 -11.45 15.48
N GLY A 60 17.47 -12.67 15.09
CA GLY A 60 16.91 -13.91 15.62
C GLY A 60 15.54 -14.32 15.10
N GLY A 61 15.10 -13.84 13.94
CA GLY A 61 13.82 -14.23 13.32
C GLY A 61 12.58 -13.75 14.08
N VAL A 62 12.75 -13.02 15.17
CA VAL A 62 11.68 -12.31 15.85
C VAL A 62 11.53 -10.97 15.13
N MET A 63 10.38 -10.73 14.52
CA MET A 63 10.00 -9.38 14.13
C MET A 63 10.01 -8.55 15.41
N ALA A 64 11.08 -7.82 15.67
CA ALA A 64 11.05 -6.74 16.63
C ALA A 64 9.84 -5.89 16.21
N GLY A 65 8.98 -5.51 17.12
CA GLY A 65 7.74 -4.79 16.83
C GLY A 65 7.98 -3.36 16.26
N ALA A 66 9.14 -3.14 15.66
CA ALA A 66 9.55 -1.92 14.98
C ALA A 66 9.04 -1.97 13.53
N LYS A 67 8.29 -0.96 13.15
CA LYS A 67 7.86 -0.75 11.77
C LYS A 67 8.93 0.08 11.05
N ASN A 68 9.19 -0.28 9.81
CA ASN A 68 9.91 0.58 8.89
C ASN A 68 8.95 0.92 7.76
N ASN A 69 8.92 2.14 7.31
CA ASN A 69 8.06 2.48 6.17
C ASN A 69 8.63 3.62 5.33
N ILE A 70 8.08 3.71 4.12
CA ILE A 70 8.40 4.75 3.16
C ILE A 70 7.17 5.57 2.85
N TYR A 71 7.34 6.89 2.74
CA TYR A 71 6.32 7.81 2.26
C TYR A 71 6.93 8.73 1.19
N MET A 72 6.20 8.96 0.10
CA MET A 72 6.64 9.84 -0.98
C MET A 72 5.71 11.05 -1.10
N ARG A 73 6.29 12.24 -1.14
CA ARG A 73 5.56 13.48 -1.44
C ARG A 73 6.43 14.44 -2.25
N ASP A 74 5.89 14.96 -3.34
CA ASP A 74 6.53 15.95 -4.21
C ASP A 74 7.96 15.57 -4.66
N GLY A 75 8.18 14.28 -4.92
CA GLY A 75 9.49 13.75 -5.33
C GLY A 75 10.52 13.62 -4.21
N LEU A 76 10.12 13.86 -2.96
CA LEU A 76 10.91 13.57 -1.76
C LEU A 76 10.45 12.26 -1.15
N PHE A 77 11.40 11.52 -0.58
CA PHE A 77 11.15 10.26 0.10
C PHE A 77 11.44 10.39 1.58
N TYR A 78 10.49 10.00 2.41
CA TYR A 78 10.58 10.00 3.86
C TYR A 78 10.63 8.55 4.32
N LEU A 79 11.65 8.17 5.07
CA LEU A 79 11.82 6.82 5.60
C LEU A 79 11.73 6.87 7.12
N ALA A 80 10.71 6.22 7.69
CA ALA A 80 10.69 5.93 9.12
C ALA A 80 11.42 4.61 9.34
N ASN A 81 12.56 4.66 10.02
CA ASN A 81 13.36 3.49 10.35
C ASN A 81 13.22 3.17 11.84
N GLY A 82 12.20 2.35 12.16
CA GLY A 82 11.87 2.00 13.53
C GLY A 82 12.96 1.20 14.25
N ASN A 83 13.77 0.43 13.53
CA ASN A 83 14.88 -0.32 14.12
C ASN A 83 15.99 0.59 14.66
N SER A 84 16.09 1.82 14.16
CA SER A 84 17.11 2.80 14.57
C SER A 84 16.49 4.08 15.13
N SER A 85 15.18 4.13 15.35
CA SER A 85 14.49 5.33 15.87
C SER A 85 14.92 6.62 15.15
N LYS A 86 14.88 6.62 13.81
CA LYS A 86 15.24 7.77 12.98
C LYS A 86 14.32 7.92 11.77
N ILE A 87 14.18 9.17 11.33
CA ILE A 87 13.43 9.55 10.13
C ILE A 87 14.38 10.26 9.18
N MET A 88 14.40 9.82 7.94
CA MET A 88 15.26 10.33 6.88
C MET A 88 14.40 10.98 5.80
N GLU A 89 14.72 12.20 5.39
CA GLU A 89 14.19 12.83 4.17
C GLU A 89 15.26 12.81 3.09
N LEU A 90 14.92 12.23 1.95
CA LEU A 90 15.84 11.98 0.84
C LEU A 90 15.30 12.60 -0.45
N SER A 91 16.20 13.11 -1.28
CA SER A 91 15.86 13.50 -2.65
C SER A 91 15.55 12.27 -3.50
N SER A 92 15.00 12.49 -4.73
CA SER A 92 14.81 11.43 -5.72
C SER A 92 16.12 10.81 -6.24
N TYR A 93 17.26 11.37 -5.87
CA TYR A 93 18.60 10.87 -6.18
C TYR A 93 19.27 10.18 -4.99
N GLY A 94 18.58 10.08 -3.84
CA GLY A 94 19.11 9.49 -2.62
C GLY A 94 19.97 10.42 -1.76
N ASP A 95 20.00 11.72 -2.06
CA ASP A 95 20.71 12.67 -1.18
C ASP A 95 19.94 12.87 0.12
N LEU A 96 20.60 12.65 1.25
CA LEU A 96 20.04 12.90 2.57
C LEU A 96 19.93 14.42 2.80
N ILE A 97 18.68 14.90 2.91
CA ILE A 97 18.35 16.32 3.10
C ILE A 97 18.13 16.63 4.57
N PHE A 98 17.37 15.78 5.26
CA PHE A 98 17.00 15.97 6.65
C PHE A 98 17.07 14.64 7.41
N LEU A 99 17.49 14.71 8.68
CA LEU A 99 17.54 13.59 9.60
C LEU A 99 16.95 14.00 10.95
N LEU A 100 15.92 13.30 11.41
CA LEU A 100 15.43 13.34 12.79
C LEU A 100 15.79 12.00 13.44
N TYR A 101 16.51 12.03 14.57
CA TYR A 101 17.08 10.80 15.11
C TYR A 101 17.12 10.80 16.63
N ASN A 102 17.02 9.61 17.23
CA ASN A 102 17.29 9.41 18.66
C ASN A 102 18.81 9.31 18.88
N PRO A 103 19.44 10.26 19.61
CA PRO A 103 20.89 10.26 19.84
C PRO A 103 21.38 9.13 20.74
N ASP A 104 20.49 8.49 21.54
CA ASP A 104 20.83 7.36 22.39
C ASP A 104 20.95 6.05 21.61
N GLU A 105 20.33 5.96 20.43
CA GLU A 105 20.30 4.76 19.58
C GLU A 105 21.12 4.87 18.30
N ASN A 106 21.53 6.09 17.93
CA ASN A 106 22.24 6.37 16.70
C ASN A 106 23.60 7.02 16.97
N PRO A 107 24.63 6.71 16.17
CA PRO A 107 25.87 7.45 16.21
C PRO A 107 25.65 8.92 15.80
N PRO A 108 26.51 9.85 16.22
CA PRO A 108 26.45 11.23 15.76
C PRO A 108 26.48 11.32 14.23
N PRO A 109 25.58 12.10 13.61
CA PRO A 109 25.51 12.20 12.16
C PRO A 109 26.77 12.84 11.60
N THR A 110 27.43 12.17 10.66
CA THR A 110 28.68 12.62 10.05
C THR A 110 28.47 13.34 8.72
N SER A 111 27.37 13.06 8.02
CA SER A 111 27.03 13.68 6.73
C SER A 111 26.66 15.18 6.84
N PHE A 112 26.45 15.68 8.06
CA PHE A 112 26.06 17.05 8.36
C PHE A 112 27.19 17.88 9.00
N ASN A 113 28.31 17.26 9.38
CA ASN A 113 29.39 17.88 10.18
C ASN A 113 30.46 18.61 9.36
N THR A 114 30.17 19.05 8.17
CA THR A 114 31.17 19.76 7.34
C THR A 114 31.49 21.17 7.82
N GLU A 115 30.84 21.69 8.87
CA GLU A 115 30.93 23.09 9.25
C GLU A 115 31.71 23.41 10.57
N GLU A 116 31.93 22.41 11.44
CA GLU A 116 32.60 22.67 12.74
C GLU A 116 34.13 22.68 12.68
N SER A 117 34.76 22.27 11.58
CA SER A 117 36.22 22.13 11.47
C SER A 117 36.94 23.30 10.78
N ALA A 118 36.24 24.36 10.32
CA ALA A 118 36.86 25.53 9.68
C ALA A 118 36.80 26.75 10.58
N GLU A 119 37.92 27.47 10.69
CA GLU A 119 38.02 28.71 11.48
C GLU A 119 37.01 29.78 11.02
N PRO A 120 36.51 30.67 11.95
CA PRO A 120 35.35 31.54 11.72
C PRO A 120 35.50 32.67 10.68
N ALA A 121 36.61 32.80 10.03
CA ALA A 121 36.99 34.05 9.36
C ALA A 121 36.73 34.10 7.84
N GLU A 122 36.36 33.03 7.16
CA GLU A 122 36.28 33.00 5.67
C GLU A 122 35.04 32.29 5.08
N ARG A 123 33.89 32.38 5.70
CA ARG A 123 32.70 31.69 5.15
C ARG A 123 31.75 32.67 4.47
N PRO A 124 31.36 32.46 3.18
CA PRO A 124 30.12 32.99 2.70
C PRO A 124 28.97 32.23 3.44
N GLU A 125 27.99 32.97 3.93
CA GLU A 125 26.73 32.41 4.47
C GLU A 125 25.96 31.63 3.38
N VAL A 126 26.45 30.49 2.96
CA VAL A 126 25.65 29.50 2.26
C VAL A 126 25.04 28.64 3.37
N ALA A 127 23.86 29.03 3.82
CA ALA A 127 23.08 28.23 4.74
C ALA A 127 22.98 26.80 4.16
N SER A 128 23.58 25.82 4.84
CA SER A 128 23.42 24.42 4.47
C SER A 128 21.94 24.11 4.51
N THR A 129 21.39 23.66 3.37
CA THR A 129 19.99 23.20 3.30
C THR A 129 19.80 21.87 4.00
N ARG A 130 20.90 21.20 4.40
CA ARG A 130 20.91 19.91 5.10
C ARG A 130 20.87 20.12 6.61
N ARG A 131 20.07 19.31 7.32
CA ARG A 131 19.89 19.42 8.75
C ARG A 131 19.72 18.07 9.43
N ALA A 132 20.35 17.92 10.61
CA ALA A 132 20.08 16.84 11.55
C ALA A 132 19.53 17.39 12.85
N VAL A 133 18.47 16.80 13.37
CA VAL A 133 17.79 17.19 14.61
C VAL A 133 17.74 16.00 15.55
N ALA A 134 18.21 16.16 16.77
CA ALA A 134 18.12 15.14 17.80
C ALA A 134 16.78 15.24 18.53
N TYR A 135 16.06 14.13 18.63
CA TYR A 135 14.82 14.01 19.39
C TYR A 135 14.72 12.60 19.99
N PRO A 136 14.26 12.42 21.24
CA PRO A 136 14.21 11.12 21.91
C PRO A 136 13.03 10.25 21.43
N LEU A 137 13.01 9.94 20.13
CA LEU A 137 12.06 8.99 19.52
C LEU A 137 12.13 7.63 20.24
N GLN A 138 10.99 7.04 20.59
CA GLN A 138 10.94 5.80 21.35
C GLN A 138 10.82 4.58 20.44
N ARG A 139 9.67 4.41 19.83
CA ARG A 139 9.36 3.30 18.92
C ARG A 139 8.50 3.82 17.78
N ILE A 140 9.14 4.41 16.81
CA ILE A 140 8.44 4.97 15.65
C ILE A 140 7.84 3.88 14.79
N GLY A 141 6.77 4.24 14.07
CA GLY A 141 6.03 3.34 13.20
C GLY A 141 5.58 4.04 11.92
N GLU A 142 4.28 4.12 11.69
CA GLU A 142 3.71 4.73 10.49
C GLU A 142 4.11 6.21 10.38
N LEU A 143 4.33 6.67 9.14
CA LEU A 143 4.74 8.02 8.83
C LEU A 143 4.00 8.55 7.61
N VAL A 144 3.53 9.80 7.69
CA VAL A 144 2.97 10.56 6.56
C VAL A 144 3.41 12.03 6.64
N VAL A 145 3.31 12.74 5.52
CA VAL A 145 3.75 14.15 5.42
C VAL A 145 2.69 14.97 4.70
N ASP A 146 2.34 16.14 5.24
CA ASP A 146 1.37 17.07 4.65
C ASP A 146 1.96 17.98 3.55
N SER A 147 1.16 18.85 2.94
CA SER A 147 1.60 19.78 1.89
C SER A 147 2.58 20.84 2.40
N ARG A 148 2.56 21.14 3.68
CA ARG A 148 3.43 22.11 4.37
C ARG A 148 4.72 21.49 4.85
N LYS A 149 4.92 20.16 4.58
CA LYS A 149 6.07 19.36 5.02
C LYS A 149 6.11 19.13 6.54
N HIS A 150 4.94 19.15 7.21
CA HIS A 150 4.89 18.61 8.57
C HIS A 150 4.99 17.08 8.49
N ILE A 151 5.82 16.53 9.35
CA ILE A 151 6.01 15.09 9.49
C ILE A 151 5.11 14.61 10.63
N TYR A 152 4.19 13.69 10.31
CA TYR A 152 3.37 12.99 11.29
C TYR A 152 3.91 11.57 11.42
N VAL A 153 4.34 11.20 12.62
CA VAL A 153 4.92 9.88 12.86
C VAL A 153 4.32 9.24 14.11
N GLU A 154 3.95 7.97 13.98
CA GLU A 154 3.58 7.13 15.13
C GLU A 154 4.79 6.98 16.04
N ASP A 155 4.62 7.21 17.35
CA ASP A 155 5.63 6.90 18.37
C ASP A 155 4.98 6.32 19.61
N SER A 156 5.76 5.63 20.44
CA SER A 156 5.31 5.14 21.75
C SER A 156 5.40 6.22 22.79
N VAL A 157 4.48 6.20 23.75
CA VAL A 157 4.62 7.01 24.97
C VAL A 157 5.41 6.25 26.04
N SER A 158 6.00 7.01 26.99
CA SER A 158 6.65 6.43 28.17
C SER A 158 5.66 5.59 29.00
N GLU A 159 6.16 4.62 29.77
CA GLU A 159 5.34 3.72 30.59
C GLU A 159 4.36 4.45 31.51
N GLU A 160 4.74 5.62 32.03
CA GLU A 160 3.92 6.45 32.91
C GLU A 160 2.70 7.06 32.21
N ARG A 161 2.77 7.22 30.88
CA ARG A 161 1.69 7.78 30.05
C ARG A 161 0.83 6.71 29.35
N GLN A 162 1.21 5.45 29.50
CA GLN A 162 0.43 4.34 28.94
C GLN A 162 -0.88 4.19 29.72
N VAL A 163 -1.96 3.92 28.99
CA VAL A 163 -3.30 3.72 29.55
C VAL A 163 -3.79 2.34 29.16
N ARG A 164 -4.25 1.56 30.13
CA ARG A 164 -4.92 0.27 29.85
C ARG A 164 -6.42 0.48 29.75
N ASP A 165 -6.93 0.33 28.55
CA ASP A 165 -8.37 0.26 28.34
C ASP A 165 -8.90 -1.10 28.82
N LYS A 166 -9.80 -1.06 29.80
CA LYS A 166 -10.35 -2.27 30.42
C LYS A 166 -11.52 -2.85 29.63
N GLU A 167 -12.23 -2.04 28.86
CA GLU A 167 -13.38 -2.45 28.06
C GLU A 167 -12.92 -3.17 26.80
N LEU A 168 -11.94 -2.59 26.11
CA LEU A 168 -11.32 -3.18 24.93
C LEU A 168 -10.23 -4.21 25.28
N ASN A 169 -9.77 -4.23 26.55
CA ASN A 169 -8.65 -5.04 27.04
C ASN A 169 -7.35 -4.86 26.23
N VAL A 170 -7.06 -3.62 25.83
CA VAL A 170 -5.87 -3.26 25.06
C VAL A 170 -5.01 -2.23 25.81
N LEU A 171 -3.74 -2.13 25.42
CA LEU A 171 -2.84 -1.09 25.88
C LEU A 171 -2.91 0.09 24.89
N LEU A 172 -3.11 1.29 25.42
CA LEU A 172 -3.07 2.54 24.68
C LEU A 172 -1.69 3.15 24.94
N ASP A 173 -0.79 3.01 23.99
CA ASP A 173 0.62 3.39 24.13
C ASP A 173 1.19 4.15 22.92
N ARG A 174 0.34 4.50 21.93
CA ARG A 174 0.73 5.16 20.71
C ARG A 174 0.22 6.58 20.64
N VAL A 175 1.03 7.48 20.09
CA VAL A 175 0.65 8.86 19.76
C VAL A 175 1.19 9.19 18.37
N ILE A 176 0.64 10.21 17.74
CA ILE A 176 1.20 10.76 16.50
C ILE A 176 1.92 12.05 16.84
N LEU A 177 3.25 12.02 16.77
CA LEU A 177 4.07 13.22 16.89
C LEU A 177 3.97 14.02 15.60
N ARG A 178 3.82 15.34 15.71
CA ARG A 178 3.85 16.26 14.59
C ARG A 178 5.06 17.17 14.68
N PHE A 179 5.94 17.09 13.69
CA PHE A 179 7.10 17.95 13.53
C PHE A 179 6.89 18.91 12.37
N ASP A 180 7.42 20.11 12.49
CA ASP A 180 7.46 21.04 11.37
C ASP A 180 8.55 20.65 10.35
N ARG A 181 8.60 21.38 9.24
CA ARG A 181 9.62 21.19 8.19
C ARG A 181 11.07 21.39 8.66
N HIS A 182 11.27 21.92 9.86
CA HIS A 182 12.59 22.14 10.47
C HIS A 182 12.95 21.06 11.49
N GLY A 183 12.03 20.13 11.76
CA GLY A 183 12.18 19.06 12.74
C GLY A 183 11.88 19.49 14.17
N GLU A 184 11.31 20.68 14.38
CA GLU A 184 10.84 21.10 15.69
C GLU A 184 9.49 20.44 15.99
N LEU A 185 9.37 19.88 17.20
CA LEU A 185 8.12 19.28 17.65
C LEU A 185 7.05 20.37 17.79
N VAL A 186 5.97 20.25 17.04
CA VAL A 186 4.80 21.13 17.15
C VAL A 186 3.93 20.70 18.32
N ASP A 187 3.49 19.43 18.29
CA ASP A 187 2.65 18.80 19.30
C ASP A 187 2.60 17.27 19.09
N PHE A 188 1.72 16.62 19.85
CA PHE A 188 1.31 15.23 19.58
C PHE A 188 -0.21 15.13 19.53
N ILE A 189 -0.70 14.19 18.73
CA ILE A 189 -2.12 13.92 18.53
C ILE A 189 -2.45 12.57 19.18
N GLY A 190 -3.50 12.55 19.97
CA GLY A 190 -4.13 11.38 20.54
C GLY A 190 -5.59 11.28 20.10
N GLN A 191 -6.37 10.38 20.71
CA GLN A 191 -7.75 10.06 20.27
C GLN A 191 -8.66 11.29 20.18
N GLU A 192 -8.60 12.22 21.14
CA GLU A 192 -9.44 13.42 21.17
C GLU A 192 -8.82 14.61 20.43
N GLY A 193 -7.66 14.44 19.81
CA GLY A 193 -6.90 15.50 19.15
C GLY A 193 -5.58 15.82 19.83
N VAL A 194 -5.13 17.06 19.74
CA VAL A 194 -3.86 17.52 20.31
C VAL A 194 -3.84 17.29 21.83
N GLY A 195 -2.82 16.58 22.31
CA GLY A 195 -2.66 16.26 23.73
C GLY A 195 -3.60 15.18 24.26
N GLY A 196 -4.34 14.51 23.40
CA GLY A 196 -5.34 13.51 23.77
C GLY A 196 -4.76 12.20 24.28
N THR A 197 -5.68 11.27 24.63
CA THR A 197 -5.36 9.91 25.08
C THR A 197 -4.59 9.15 24.01
N PRO A 198 -3.58 8.35 24.38
CA PRO A 198 -2.86 7.52 23.40
C PRO A 198 -3.80 6.57 22.65
N PHE A 199 -3.40 6.22 21.43
CA PHE A 199 -4.08 5.24 20.60
C PHE A 199 -3.71 3.80 21.00
N PRO A 200 -4.54 2.81 20.65
CA PRO A 200 -4.14 1.40 20.59
C PRO A 200 -3.14 1.20 19.43
N TYR A 201 -3.01 -0.06 18.96
CA TYR A 201 -2.17 -0.35 17.80
C TYR A 201 -2.61 0.49 16.59
N VAL A 202 -1.73 1.33 16.09
CA VAL A 202 -1.92 2.10 14.85
C VAL A 202 -1.63 1.18 13.67
N ASP A 203 -2.61 0.96 12.81
CA ASP A 203 -2.47 0.12 11.61
C ASP A 203 -1.90 0.92 10.44
N SER A 204 -2.44 2.10 10.20
CA SER A 204 -2.03 2.96 9.09
C SER A 204 -2.32 4.44 9.35
N LEU A 205 -1.56 5.30 8.67
CA LEU A 205 -1.75 6.75 8.62
C LEU A 205 -1.97 7.20 7.19
N TYR A 206 -2.80 8.24 7.03
CA TYR A 206 -3.02 8.90 5.74
C TYR A 206 -3.08 10.41 5.91
N ILE A 207 -2.67 11.13 4.87
CA ILE A 207 -2.93 12.56 4.70
C ILE A 207 -3.81 12.72 3.47
N THR A 208 -4.93 13.42 3.62
CA THR A 208 -5.84 13.75 2.52
C THR A 208 -5.29 14.89 1.65
N ASP A 209 -5.97 15.22 0.56
CA ASP A 209 -5.61 16.36 -0.28
C ASP A 209 -5.97 17.71 0.37
N LEU A 210 -6.74 17.67 1.47
CA LEU A 210 -7.03 18.83 2.34
C LEU A 210 -6.08 18.96 3.52
N ASP A 211 -5.00 18.14 3.57
CA ASP A 211 -4.04 18.01 4.67
C ASP A 211 -4.66 17.47 5.98
N ASP A 212 -5.85 16.85 5.92
CA ASP A 212 -6.42 16.18 7.09
C ASP A 212 -5.62 14.91 7.40
N LEU A 213 -5.37 14.67 8.69
CA LEU A 213 -4.74 13.43 9.16
C LEU A 213 -5.81 12.38 9.45
N VAL A 214 -5.65 11.19 8.90
CA VAL A 214 -6.48 10.03 9.22
C VAL A 214 -5.63 8.97 9.90
N VAL A 215 -6.02 8.59 11.12
CA VAL A 215 -5.36 7.55 11.92
C VAL A 215 -6.28 6.34 11.99
N ILE A 216 -5.80 5.20 11.50
CA ILE A 216 -6.54 3.94 11.56
C ILE A 216 -5.87 3.06 12.58
N CYS A 217 -6.64 2.67 13.60
CA CYS A 217 -6.21 1.81 14.68
C CYS A 217 -6.96 0.48 14.64
N ARG A 218 -6.34 -0.56 15.19
CA ARG A 218 -6.94 -1.89 15.27
C ARG A 218 -6.88 -2.46 16.68
N THR A 219 -8.01 -3.01 17.11
CA THR A 219 -8.14 -3.84 18.30
C THR A 219 -8.63 -5.24 17.88
N PRO A 220 -8.69 -6.23 18.77
CA PRO A 220 -9.18 -7.56 18.41
C PRO A 220 -10.58 -7.59 17.80
N ARG A 221 -11.44 -6.63 18.17
CA ARG A 221 -12.84 -6.59 17.72
C ARG A 221 -13.13 -5.44 16.76
N TYR A 222 -12.52 -4.27 16.97
CA TYR A 222 -12.85 -3.05 16.25
C TYR A 222 -11.69 -2.52 15.44
N TRP A 223 -12.04 -1.90 14.31
CA TRP A 223 -11.21 -0.93 13.66
C TRP A 223 -11.72 0.45 14.05
N HIS A 224 -10.83 1.31 14.55
CA HIS A 224 -11.13 2.67 14.96
C HIS A 224 -10.50 3.61 13.95
N VAL A 225 -11.30 4.51 13.37
CA VAL A 225 -10.82 5.53 12.45
C VAL A 225 -11.04 6.88 13.08
N TYR A 226 -9.96 7.65 13.19
CA TYR A 226 -9.95 9.01 13.69
C TYR A 226 -9.52 9.93 12.55
N TRP A 227 -10.29 10.99 12.32
CA TRP A 227 -10.05 11.96 11.26
C TRP A 227 -9.88 13.34 11.85
N TYR A 228 -8.74 13.98 11.64
CA TYR A 228 -8.37 15.26 12.24
C TYR A 228 -8.17 16.32 11.18
N SER A 229 -8.54 17.58 11.50
CA SER A 229 -8.17 18.74 10.71
C SER A 229 -6.65 18.97 10.71
N PRO A 230 -6.11 19.81 9.80
CA PRO A 230 -4.69 20.17 9.80
C PRO A 230 -4.18 20.77 11.12
N GLU A 231 -5.10 21.37 11.91
CA GLU A 231 -4.77 21.92 13.24
C GLU A 231 -4.79 20.84 14.34
N GLY A 232 -5.17 19.60 14.03
CA GLY A 232 -5.23 18.49 14.97
C GLY A 232 -6.52 18.41 15.79
N MET A 233 -7.61 19.05 15.32
CA MET A 233 -8.95 18.88 15.90
C MET A 233 -9.61 17.64 15.35
N LEU A 234 -10.18 16.80 16.22
CA LEU A 234 -10.96 15.62 15.82
C LEU A 234 -12.22 16.08 15.08
N LEU A 235 -12.36 15.68 13.82
CA LEU A 235 -13.51 15.96 12.96
C LEU A 235 -14.51 14.80 12.97
N TYR A 236 -14.00 13.56 12.80
CA TYR A 236 -14.80 12.34 12.77
C TYR A 236 -14.12 11.22 13.52
N GLN A 237 -14.93 10.39 14.16
CA GLN A 237 -14.54 9.11 14.72
C GLN A 237 -15.56 8.06 14.32
N VAL A 238 -15.11 6.91 13.87
CA VAL A 238 -15.98 5.76 13.58
C VAL A 238 -15.33 4.47 14.07
N ASP A 239 -16.16 3.61 14.69
CA ASP A 239 -15.77 2.28 15.12
C ASP A 239 -16.46 1.25 14.21
N ILE A 240 -15.66 0.41 13.55
CA ILE A 240 -16.15 -0.62 12.64
C ILE A 240 -16.00 -1.96 13.34
N ASP A 241 -17.14 -2.56 13.71
CA ASP A 241 -17.19 -3.85 14.37
C ASP A 241 -16.95 -4.97 13.33
N GLN A 242 -15.91 -5.78 13.54
CA GLN A 242 -15.56 -6.89 12.65
C GLN A 242 -16.62 -8.01 12.63
N GLU A 243 -17.45 -8.10 13.67
CA GLU A 243 -18.54 -9.07 13.75
C GLU A 243 -19.81 -8.61 13.02
N HIS A 244 -19.90 -7.32 12.65
CA HIS A 244 -21.06 -6.70 12.02
C HIS A 244 -20.75 -6.03 10.69
N LEU A 245 -19.84 -6.60 9.93
CA LEU A 245 -19.54 -6.14 8.56
C LEU A 245 -20.72 -6.43 7.63
N PRO A 246 -20.86 -5.69 6.51
CA PRO A 246 -21.82 -6.01 5.47
C PRO A 246 -21.63 -7.46 5.01
N LEU A 247 -22.72 -8.23 5.05
CA LEU A 247 -22.76 -9.62 4.58
C LEU A 247 -23.40 -9.70 3.20
N TYR A 248 -22.94 -10.64 2.43
CA TYR A 248 -23.60 -11.05 1.19
C TYR A 248 -24.78 -11.97 1.51
N GLU A 249 -25.83 -11.96 0.69
CA GLU A 249 -26.92 -12.92 0.83
C GLU A 249 -26.39 -14.36 0.74
N GLY A 250 -26.59 -15.14 1.80
CA GLY A 250 -26.21 -16.55 1.87
C GLY A 250 -24.75 -16.82 2.27
N GLU A 251 -23.97 -15.81 2.65
CA GLU A 251 -22.58 -15.97 3.08
C GLU A 251 -22.42 -15.79 4.59
N PRO A 252 -21.77 -16.74 5.27
CA PRO A 252 -21.74 -16.74 6.73
C PRO A 252 -20.66 -15.86 7.35
N VAL A 253 -19.58 -15.50 6.63
CA VAL A 253 -18.41 -14.83 7.20
C VAL A 253 -17.84 -13.78 6.25
N SER A 254 -17.65 -12.57 6.76
CA SER A 254 -16.89 -11.51 6.09
C SER A 254 -15.68 -11.11 6.93
N THR A 255 -14.61 -10.70 6.25
CA THR A 255 -13.38 -10.19 6.90
C THR A 255 -12.99 -8.86 6.27
N LEU A 256 -12.69 -7.87 7.13
CA LEU A 256 -12.17 -6.59 6.70
C LEU A 256 -10.67 -6.71 6.43
N GLY A 257 -10.27 -6.46 5.21
CA GLY A 257 -8.87 -6.52 4.79
C GLY A 257 -8.14 -5.20 4.98
N ARG A 258 -8.72 -4.11 4.50
CA ARG A 258 -8.10 -2.78 4.55
C ARG A 258 -9.13 -1.67 4.57
N ILE A 259 -8.79 -0.57 5.25
CA ILE A 259 -9.51 0.69 5.21
C ILE A 259 -8.60 1.73 4.58
N VAL A 260 -9.13 2.50 3.64
CA VAL A 260 -8.44 3.62 2.98
C VAL A 260 -9.39 4.81 2.98
N PRO A 261 -8.98 6.00 3.44
CA PRO A 261 -9.80 7.20 3.31
C PRO A 261 -9.85 7.66 1.86
N ASP A 262 -10.95 8.29 1.47
CA ASP A 262 -11.00 9.12 0.27
C ASP A 262 -10.03 10.29 0.40
N ARG A 263 -9.58 10.83 -0.73
CA ARG A 263 -8.59 11.90 -0.76
C ARG A 263 -9.16 13.29 -0.55
N GLY A 264 -10.44 13.52 -0.91
CA GLY A 264 -11.11 14.82 -0.88
C GLY A 264 -12.37 14.88 -0.05
N ASP A 265 -13.05 13.74 0.10
CA ASP A 265 -14.34 13.63 0.76
C ASP A 265 -14.26 12.88 2.10
N ALA A 266 -15.20 13.13 3.00
CA ALA A 266 -15.31 12.44 4.29
C ALA A 266 -15.89 11.02 4.11
N LEU A 267 -15.19 10.20 3.33
CA LEU A 267 -15.53 8.82 2.99
C LEU A 267 -14.40 7.86 3.37
N LEU A 268 -14.77 6.64 3.70
CA LEU A 268 -13.84 5.52 3.87
C LEU A 268 -14.17 4.43 2.86
N TYR A 269 -13.16 3.84 2.27
CA TYR A 269 -13.24 2.66 1.43
C TYR A 269 -12.78 1.44 2.22
N LEU A 270 -13.68 0.46 2.37
CA LEU A 270 -13.46 -0.76 3.13
C LEU A 270 -13.39 -1.94 2.18
N MET A 271 -12.23 -2.55 2.06
CA MET A 271 -12.09 -3.80 1.30
C MET A 271 -12.53 -4.98 2.17
N ILE A 272 -13.61 -5.62 1.79
CA ILE A 272 -14.22 -6.73 2.52
C ILE A 272 -14.17 -7.99 1.67
N TYR A 273 -13.67 -9.08 2.26
CA TYR A 273 -13.62 -10.42 1.71
C TYR A 273 -14.77 -11.22 2.30
N ALA A 274 -15.59 -11.82 1.46
CA ALA A 274 -16.65 -12.72 1.87
C ALA A 274 -16.31 -14.16 1.48
N TYR A 275 -16.45 -15.06 2.43
CA TYR A 275 -16.11 -16.47 2.25
C TYR A 275 -17.36 -17.27 1.94
N ARG A 276 -17.37 -18.00 0.83
CA ARG A 276 -18.32 -19.09 0.58
C ARG A 276 -17.75 -20.36 1.17
N GLY A 277 -18.39 -20.90 2.19
CA GLY A 277 -18.04 -22.21 2.70
C GLY A 277 -18.16 -23.25 1.61
N SER A 278 -17.14 -24.11 1.44
CA SER A 278 -17.21 -25.24 0.51
C SER A 278 -18.37 -26.16 0.91
N THR A 279 -19.25 -26.45 -0.04
CA THR A 279 -20.12 -27.62 0.06
C THR A 279 -19.27 -28.88 -0.09
N ALA A 280 -19.70 -30.02 0.46
CA ALA A 280 -18.94 -31.27 0.43
C ALA A 280 -18.53 -31.76 -0.96
N GLU A 281 -19.01 -31.12 -2.03
CA GLU A 281 -18.73 -31.41 -3.44
C GLU A 281 -17.77 -30.39 -4.07
N GLU A 282 -17.65 -29.16 -3.51
CA GLU A 282 -16.73 -28.11 -3.96
C GLU A 282 -15.58 -28.00 -2.95
N GLN A 283 -14.41 -28.51 -3.33
CA GLN A 283 -13.21 -28.53 -2.46
C GLN A 283 -12.47 -27.17 -2.36
N THR A 284 -13.06 -26.10 -2.88
CA THR A 284 -12.35 -24.83 -3.05
C THR A 284 -13.13 -23.69 -2.40
N ASP A 285 -12.54 -23.07 -1.39
CA ASP A 285 -13.07 -21.82 -0.81
C ASP A 285 -13.01 -20.73 -1.87
N SER A 286 -14.13 -20.17 -2.28
CA SER A 286 -14.18 -19.00 -3.14
C SER A 286 -14.40 -17.75 -2.30
N TYR A 287 -13.75 -16.66 -2.74
CA TYR A 287 -13.88 -15.36 -2.08
C TYR A 287 -14.52 -14.39 -3.04
N ASP A 288 -15.60 -13.74 -2.61
CA ASP A 288 -16.09 -12.54 -3.24
C ASP A 288 -15.47 -11.33 -2.53
N THR A 289 -14.98 -10.38 -3.29
CA THR A 289 -14.30 -9.19 -2.74
C THR A 289 -15.04 -7.94 -3.19
N ARG A 290 -15.34 -7.07 -2.23
CA ARG A 290 -15.98 -5.77 -2.49
C ARG A 290 -15.28 -4.65 -1.75
N ILE A 291 -15.31 -3.47 -2.36
CA ILE A 291 -14.87 -2.22 -1.74
C ILE A 291 -16.14 -1.43 -1.40
N TYR A 292 -16.49 -1.37 -0.12
CA TYR A 292 -17.62 -0.61 0.37
C TYR A 292 -17.23 0.84 0.65
N SER A 293 -18.12 1.77 0.32
CA SER A 293 -18.01 3.19 0.67
C SER A 293 -18.80 3.46 1.95
N LEU A 294 -18.14 3.97 2.98
CA LEU A 294 -18.73 4.38 4.26
C LEU A 294 -18.63 5.89 4.42
N SER A 295 -19.76 6.57 4.43
CA SER A 295 -19.82 8.02 4.65
C SER A 295 -19.65 8.36 6.13
N LEU A 296 -18.68 9.20 6.45
CA LEU A 296 -18.46 9.71 7.82
C LEU A 296 -19.51 10.75 8.22
N LEU A 297 -20.15 11.41 7.25
CA LEU A 297 -21.21 12.38 7.50
C LEU A 297 -22.51 11.72 7.96
N THR A 298 -22.82 10.54 7.41
CA THR A 298 -24.07 9.82 7.67
C THR A 298 -23.89 8.59 8.57
N GLY A 299 -22.66 8.09 8.71
CA GLY A 299 -22.35 6.83 9.38
C GLY A 299 -22.91 5.60 8.66
N ARG A 300 -23.18 5.69 7.34
CA ARG A 300 -23.81 4.62 6.57
C ARG A 300 -22.97 4.19 5.38
N TYR A 301 -23.12 2.91 5.02
CA TYR A 301 -22.62 2.40 3.75
C TYR A 301 -23.49 2.97 2.60
N GLU A 302 -22.85 3.60 1.62
CA GLU A 302 -23.54 4.27 0.49
C GLU A 302 -23.57 3.39 -0.76
N GLY A 303 -22.66 2.40 -0.85
CA GLY A 303 -22.56 1.49 -1.97
C GLY A 303 -21.33 0.61 -1.89
N TYR A 304 -21.08 -0.14 -2.95
CA TYR A 304 -19.87 -0.94 -3.09
C TYR A 304 -19.45 -1.09 -4.56
N ILE A 305 -18.18 -1.37 -4.77
CA ILE A 305 -17.57 -1.77 -6.03
C ILE A 305 -17.23 -3.25 -5.93
N GLU A 306 -17.62 -4.04 -6.93
CA GLU A 306 -17.19 -5.43 -7.04
C GLU A 306 -15.76 -5.50 -7.59
N VAL A 307 -14.88 -6.15 -6.85
CA VAL A 307 -13.55 -6.48 -7.36
C VAL A 307 -13.67 -7.71 -8.25
N PRO A 308 -13.13 -7.72 -9.48
CA PRO A 308 -13.21 -8.85 -10.37
C PRO A 308 -12.76 -10.14 -9.68
N GLN A 309 -13.58 -11.18 -9.80
CA GLN A 309 -13.32 -12.47 -9.17
C GLN A 309 -11.99 -13.07 -9.61
N ASN A 310 -11.40 -13.82 -8.70
CA ASN A 310 -10.18 -14.53 -8.94
C ASN A 310 -10.44 -15.73 -9.85
N GLY A 311 -9.60 -15.89 -10.87
CA GLY A 311 -9.61 -17.09 -11.70
C GLY A 311 -9.10 -18.30 -10.90
N ILE A 312 -9.18 -19.47 -11.54
CA ILE A 312 -8.52 -20.69 -11.07
C ILE A 312 -7.08 -20.66 -11.61
N ARG A 313 -6.09 -20.98 -10.80
CA ARG A 313 -4.72 -21.22 -11.22
C ARG A 313 -4.35 -22.70 -11.01
N ILE A 314 -3.45 -23.21 -11.82
CA ILE A 314 -2.94 -24.57 -11.70
C ILE A 314 -1.65 -24.52 -10.90
N GLU A 315 -1.63 -25.14 -9.73
CA GLU A 315 -0.43 -25.34 -8.94
C GLU A 315 0.11 -26.77 -9.08
N LYS A 316 1.44 -26.89 -9.17
CA LYS A 316 2.11 -28.20 -9.12
C LYS A 316 2.44 -28.54 -7.68
N ILE A 317 1.71 -29.51 -7.11
CA ILE A 317 2.00 -30.09 -5.80
C ILE A 317 2.64 -31.45 -6.02
N GLY A 318 3.97 -31.50 -5.95
CA GLY A 318 4.74 -32.70 -6.34
C GLY A 318 4.65 -32.98 -7.84
N THR A 319 4.02 -34.10 -8.22
CA THR A 319 3.80 -34.49 -9.62
C THR A 319 2.38 -34.24 -10.11
N GLN A 320 1.51 -33.74 -9.27
CA GLN A 320 0.10 -33.51 -9.60
C GLN A 320 -0.13 -32.01 -9.87
N GLU A 321 -0.92 -31.74 -10.90
CA GLU A 321 -1.46 -30.41 -11.17
C GLU A 321 -2.82 -30.31 -10.46
N VAL A 322 -2.94 -29.32 -9.56
CA VAL A 322 -4.14 -29.08 -8.76
C VAL A 322 -4.68 -27.69 -9.10
N GLU A 323 -5.95 -27.61 -9.36
CA GLU A 323 -6.65 -26.33 -9.50
C GLU A 323 -6.84 -25.70 -8.12
N VAL A 324 -6.30 -24.49 -7.95
CA VAL A 324 -6.46 -23.69 -6.73
C VAL A 324 -7.02 -22.32 -7.08
N PRO A 325 -7.81 -21.67 -6.19
CA PRO A 325 -8.23 -20.30 -6.42
C PRO A 325 -7.02 -19.39 -6.55
N ALA A 326 -7.05 -18.46 -7.49
CA ALA A 326 -6.05 -17.39 -7.52
C ALA A 326 -6.17 -16.55 -6.25
N PRO A 327 -5.06 -16.00 -5.71
CA PRO A 327 -5.09 -15.10 -4.57
C PRO A 327 -6.03 -13.91 -4.82
N SER A 328 -6.63 -13.38 -3.76
CA SER A 328 -7.45 -12.17 -3.86
C SER A 328 -6.58 -10.95 -4.15
N PHE A 329 -7.17 -9.96 -4.81
CA PHE A 329 -6.57 -8.63 -4.87
C PHE A 329 -6.53 -8.00 -3.49
N GLU A 330 -5.50 -7.21 -3.23
CA GLU A 330 -5.35 -6.35 -2.07
C GLU A 330 -5.48 -4.89 -2.51
N LEU A 331 -6.23 -4.09 -1.78
CA LEU A 331 -6.35 -2.67 -2.05
C LEU A 331 -5.07 -1.96 -1.62
N LEU A 332 -4.29 -1.46 -2.57
CA LEU A 332 -3.09 -0.67 -2.28
C LEU A 332 -3.47 0.75 -1.81
N GLY A 333 -4.44 1.37 -2.45
CA GLY A 333 -4.93 2.69 -2.11
C GLY A 333 -5.84 3.30 -3.17
N VAL A 334 -6.18 4.57 -2.95
CA VAL A 334 -6.96 5.42 -3.87
C VAL A 334 -6.14 6.66 -4.18
N ASN A 335 -6.07 7.05 -5.46
CA ASN A 335 -5.39 8.28 -5.86
C ASN A 335 -6.32 9.51 -5.76
N SER A 336 -5.80 10.72 -6.01
CA SER A 336 -6.58 11.97 -5.96
C SER A 336 -7.66 12.09 -7.04
N GLU A 337 -7.65 11.21 -8.05
CA GLU A 337 -8.68 11.13 -9.10
C GLU A 337 -9.78 10.10 -8.77
N GLY A 338 -9.73 9.48 -7.58
CA GLY A 338 -10.69 8.48 -7.13
C GLY A 338 -10.53 7.10 -7.78
N ALA A 339 -9.38 6.82 -8.38
CA ALA A 339 -9.08 5.50 -8.94
C ALA A 339 -8.52 4.56 -7.88
N PHE A 340 -9.00 3.31 -7.85
CA PHE A 340 -8.58 2.26 -6.92
C PHE A 340 -7.46 1.45 -7.51
N PHE A 341 -6.35 1.32 -6.78
CA PHE A 341 -5.19 0.53 -7.17
C PHE A 341 -5.17 -0.76 -6.35
N LEU A 342 -5.20 -1.89 -7.05
CA LEU A 342 -5.24 -3.21 -6.45
C LEU A 342 -4.06 -4.04 -6.95
N LEU A 343 -3.40 -4.74 -6.03
CA LEU A 343 -2.33 -5.67 -6.34
C LEU A 343 -2.72 -7.10 -5.98
N ARG A 344 -2.29 -8.05 -6.81
CA ARG A 344 -2.43 -9.47 -6.56
C ARG A 344 -1.12 -10.18 -6.90
N ARG A 345 -0.70 -11.07 -6.04
CA ARG A 345 0.45 -11.94 -6.32
C ARG A 345 0.02 -13.08 -7.25
N GLU A 346 0.59 -13.17 -8.43
CA GLU A 346 0.36 -14.28 -9.37
C GLU A 346 1.35 -15.42 -9.15
N GLU A 347 2.63 -15.09 -9.07
CA GLU A 347 3.74 -16.02 -8.85
C GLU A 347 4.73 -15.43 -7.84
N ALA A 348 5.82 -16.12 -7.56
CA ALA A 348 6.82 -15.72 -6.58
C ALA A 348 7.31 -14.28 -6.79
N ASN A 349 7.55 -13.89 -8.04
CA ASN A 349 8.12 -12.59 -8.40
C ASN A 349 7.20 -11.74 -9.29
N LEU A 350 5.98 -12.22 -9.57
CA LEU A 350 5.05 -11.59 -10.49
C LEU A 350 3.79 -11.15 -9.76
N PHE A 351 3.46 -9.87 -9.90
CA PHE A 351 2.24 -9.26 -9.37
C PHE A 351 1.39 -8.72 -10.51
N GLN A 352 0.09 -8.78 -10.35
CA GLN A 352 -0.87 -8.14 -11.22
C GLN A 352 -1.36 -6.85 -10.59
N LEU A 353 -1.24 -5.74 -11.31
CA LEU A 353 -1.89 -4.47 -11.01
C LEU A 353 -3.24 -4.43 -11.73
N LEU A 354 -4.28 -4.11 -10.99
CA LEU A 354 -5.60 -3.75 -11.50
C LEU A 354 -5.93 -2.34 -11.01
N ILE A 355 -6.28 -1.45 -11.94
CA ILE A 355 -6.77 -0.12 -11.62
C ILE A 355 -8.25 -0.07 -11.98
N LEU A 356 -9.10 0.27 -11.01
CA LEU A 356 -10.53 0.51 -11.21
C LEU A 356 -10.81 2.01 -11.12
N ASN A 357 -11.71 2.49 -11.96
CA ASN A 357 -12.25 3.85 -11.81
C ASN A 357 -13.28 3.91 -10.66
N GLY A 358 -13.79 5.09 -10.33
CA GLY A 358 -14.78 5.29 -9.26
C GLY A 358 -16.10 4.53 -9.45
N GLU A 359 -16.38 4.04 -10.66
CA GLU A 359 -17.57 3.20 -10.97
C GLU A 359 -17.26 1.70 -10.89
N GLY A 360 -16.01 1.31 -10.57
CA GLY A 360 -15.58 -0.08 -10.48
C GLY A 360 -15.23 -0.73 -11.83
N GLN A 361 -15.14 0.06 -12.90
CA GLN A 361 -14.72 -0.45 -14.21
C GLN A 361 -13.20 -0.53 -14.28
N ALA A 362 -12.67 -1.57 -14.92
CA ALA A 362 -11.22 -1.72 -15.08
C ALA A 362 -10.68 -0.66 -16.06
N ALA A 363 -9.93 0.29 -15.52
CA ALA A 363 -9.24 1.32 -16.30
C ALA A 363 -7.92 0.81 -16.89
N ALA A 364 -7.18 -0.01 -16.13
CA ALA A 364 -5.93 -0.61 -16.59
C ALA A 364 -5.64 -1.95 -15.91
N ARG A 365 -4.86 -2.80 -16.61
CA ARG A 365 -4.27 -4.02 -16.07
C ARG A 365 -2.83 -4.13 -16.55
N ARG A 366 -1.90 -4.41 -15.63
CA ARG A 366 -0.46 -4.58 -15.95
C ARG A 366 0.13 -5.68 -15.06
N SER A 367 1.25 -6.23 -15.50
CA SER A 367 2.10 -7.04 -14.65
C SER A 367 3.20 -6.19 -14.03
N LEU A 368 3.55 -6.46 -12.76
CA LEU A 368 4.68 -5.87 -12.06
C LEU A 368 5.63 -6.98 -11.63
N VAL A 369 6.92 -6.80 -11.90
CA VAL A 369 7.95 -7.72 -11.43
C VAL A 369 8.60 -7.15 -10.17
N MET A 370 8.57 -7.95 -9.09
CA MET A 370 9.31 -7.74 -7.84
C MET A 370 9.99 -9.06 -7.48
N GLU A 371 11.31 -9.08 -7.35
CA GLU A 371 12.10 -10.28 -7.05
C GLU A 371 11.94 -10.69 -5.58
N ASP A 372 10.72 -11.01 -5.19
CA ASP A 372 10.24 -11.24 -3.81
C ASP A 372 11.04 -12.33 -3.07
N SER A 373 11.64 -13.28 -3.81
CA SER A 373 12.47 -14.34 -3.24
C SER A 373 13.81 -13.85 -2.69
N GLU A 374 14.28 -12.69 -3.10
CA GLU A 374 15.55 -12.10 -2.67
C GLU A 374 15.34 -11.01 -1.59
N LEU A 375 14.07 -10.65 -1.35
CA LEU A 375 13.70 -9.60 -0.41
C LEU A 375 13.42 -10.18 0.98
N PHE A 376 14.08 -9.63 1.99
CA PHE A 376 13.70 -9.88 3.38
C PHE A 376 12.79 -8.78 3.96
N TYR A 377 12.69 -7.63 3.27
CA TYR A 377 11.80 -6.54 3.64
C TYR A 377 11.13 -5.95 2.41
N LYS A 378 9.85 -5.59 2.54
CA LYS A 378 9.09 -4.96 1.47
C LYS A 378 8.01 -4.04 2.05
N ASP A 379 8.00 -2.78 1.62
CA ASP A 379 6.91 -1.83 1.85
C ASP A 379 6.53 -1.18 0.52
N VAL A 380 5.33 -1.47 0.03
CA VAL A 380 4.80 -0.99 -1.26
C VAL A 380 3.67 -0.02 -0.97
N ARG A 381 3.75 1.18 -1.52
CA ARG A 381 2.83 2.29 -1.26
C ARG A 381 2.33 2.91 -2.56
N LEU A 382 1.24 3.68 -2.45
CA LEU A 382 0.66 4.48 -3.52
C LEU A 382 0.75 5.95 -3.18
N SER A 383 1.21 6.77 -4.12
CA SER A 383 1.18 8.23 -3.98
C SER A 383 -0.21 8.79 -4.31
N ALA A 384 -0.47 10.02 -3.90
CA ALA A 384 -1.67 10.77 -4.27
C ALA A 384 -1.87 10.87 -5.79
N SER A 385 -0.79 10.97 -6.55
CA SER A 385 -0.83 11.03 -8.02
C SER A 385 -0.98 9.68 -8.72
N GLY A 386 -1.04 8.55 -7.98
CA GLY A 386 -1.18 7.23 -8.57
C GLY A 386 0.14 6.57 -8.97
N ILE A 387 1.28 7.01 -8.45
CA ILE A 387 2.58 6.34 -8.62
C ILE A 387 2.70 5.25 -7.54
N ILE A 388 2.98 4.02 -7.95
CA ILE A 388 3.36 2.95 -7.02
C ILE A 388 4.85 3.09 -6.76
N TYR A 389 5.25 3.07 -5.49
CA TYR A 389 6.64 3.13 -5.06
C TYR A 389 6.89 2.15 -3.93
N ALA A 390 8.14 1.74 -3.74
CA ALA A 390 8.48 0.76 -2.72
C ALA A 390 9.87 0.95 -2.13
N LEU A 391 9.99 0.50 -0.88
CA LEU A 391 11.24 0.19 -0.18
C LEU A 391 11.43 -1.33 -0.21
N LEU A 392 12.47 -1.78 -0.89
CA LEU A 392 12.79 -3.19 -1.08
C LEU A 392 14.14 -3.50 -0.41
N GLY A 393 14.13 -4.30 0.66
CA GLY A 393 15.31 -4.67 1.43
C GLY A 393 15.92 -5.98 0.93
N GLU A 394 17.15 -5.91 0.47
CA GLU A 394 18.02 -7.05 0.11
C GLU A 394 19.12 -7.23 1.16
N GLU A 395 19.90 -8.27 1.06
CA GLU A 395 20.90 -8.66 2.08
C GLU A 395 21.87 -7.53 2.49
N TYR A 396 22.27 -6.67 1.54
CA TYR A 396 23.29 -5.62 1.78
C TYR A 396 22.81 -4.20 1.51
N GLN A 397 21.66 -4.05 0.85
CA GLN A 397 21.12 -2.76 0.46
C GLN A 397 19.60 -2.75 0.50
N ALA A 398 19.04 -1.58 0.55
CA ALA A 398 17.63 -1.33 0.36
C ALA A 398 17.44 -0.43 -0.87
N GLN A 399 16.64 -0.88 -1.82
CA GLN A 399 16.34 -0.15 -3.03
C GLN A 399 15.07 0.66 -2.87
N ILE A 400 15.07 1.89 -3.32
CA ILE A 400 13.89 2.71 -3.51
C ILE A 400 13.55 2.68 -5.00
N VAL A 401 12.38 2.17 -5.30
CA VAL A 401 11.92 1.93 -6.67
C VAL A 401 10.54 2.53 -6.87
N TRP A 402 10.17 2.78 -8.12
CA TRP A 402 8.79 3.12 -8.47
C TRP A 402 8.33 2.48 -9.77
N TRP A 403 7.01 2.47 -9.95
CA TRP A 403 6.32 2.14 -11.20
C TRP A 403 5.41 3.31 -11.55
N ARG A 404 5.59 3.86 -12.76
CA ARG A 404 4.85 5.04 -13.22
C ARG A 404 3.42 4.69 -13.65
N SER A 405 2.66 4.12 -12.71
CA SER A 405 1.27 3.72 -12.90
C SER A 405 0.31 4.91 -13.09
N ASP A 406 0.73 6.14 -12.70
CA ASP A 406 0.05 7.39 -12.98
C ASP A 406 -0.16 7.67 -14.48
N ARG A 407 0.71 7.13 -15.34
CA ARG A 407 0.62 7.31 -16.79
C ARG A 407 -0.52 6.51 -17.44
N LEU A 408 -0.88 5.37 -16.82
CA LEU A 408 -1.89 4.46 -17.36
C LEU A 408 -3.28 5.09 -17.42
N LEU A 409 -3.63 5.95 -16.47
CA LEU A 409 -4.91 6.66 -16.44
C LEU A 409 -5.01 7.72 -17.55
N ARG A 410 -3.92 8.41 -17.85
CA ARG A 410 -3.86 9.45 -18.89
C ARG A 410 -3.87 8.88 -20.31
N GLU A 411 -3.38 7.67 -20.51
CA GLU A 411 -3.40 6.98 -21.80
C GLU A 411 -4.80 6.49 -22.15
N GLY A 412 -5.55 5.95 -21.18
CA GLY A 412 -6.93 5.52 -21.36
C GLY A 412 -7.88 6.64 -21.80
N GLU A 413 -7.65 7.88 -21.35
CA GLU A 413 -8.44 9.05 -21.76
C GLU A 413 -8.19 9.47 -23.21
N ARG A 414 -7.00 9.20 -23.75
CA ARG A 414 -6.61 9.54 -25.14
C ARG A 414 -7.13 8.54 -26.17
N GLU A 415 -7.33 7.28 -25.77
CA GLU A 415 -7.88 6.25 -26.66
C GLU A 415 -9.43 6.26 -26.68
N GLY A 416 -10.08 6.88 -25.70
CA GLY A 416 -11.54 6.99 -25.57
C GLY A 416 -12.13 8.31 -26.13
N SER A 417 -11.32 9.26 -26.57
CA SER A 417 -11.71 10.52 -27.20
C SER A 417 -11.37 10.52 -28.69
#